data_d1d23d48270ad810e05f71b62bd2e841
#
_entry.id   d1d23d48270ad810e05f71b62bd2e841
#
_cell.length_a   1.000
_cell.length_b   1.000
_cell.length_c   1.000
_cell.angle_alpha   90.00
_cell.angle_beta   90.00
_cell.angle_gamma   90.00
#
_symmetry.space_group_name_H-M   'P 1'
#
loop_
_entity.id
_entity.type
_entity.pdbx_description
1 polymer ?
#
loop_
_entity_poly.entity_id
_entity_poly.type
_entity_poly.pdbx_seq_one_letter_code
_entity_poly.pdbx_strand_id
1 'polypeptide(L)'
;SCTIHFIRNVVLEKMVLKLIREAAEYITEYEPVFLYLYGKQHKLHKANNFKAAKQELEKNKKRIVALDKLIEAAFEKNVLGTLRDDLFERMTANYEKEQRELIQAVAELEQKLANAEQDNIDLRAFLSIIRKCTDLKELTPELVNRLITKIEIFDSTKDENGKKHVPIKVHFIGVGVIVIPDGKTILETYEEIRKNPPKVA
;
A
#
# COMPACT_ATOMS: atom_id res chain seq x y z
N SER A 1 -1.02 -31.63 8.46
CA SER A 1 -0.26 -32.61 7.70
C SER A 1 0.32 -31.93 6.47
N CYS A 2 1.65 -31.96 6.36
CA CYS A 2 2.36 -31.36 5.23
C CYS A 2 2.34 -32.39 4.08
N THR A 3 1.52 -32.16 3.07
CA THR A 3 1.53 -32.96 1.85
C THR A 3 2.73 -32.57 1.01
N ILE A 4 3.56 -33.55 0.63
CA ILE A 4 4.75 -33.32 -0.21
C ILE A 4 4.28 -33.03 -1.65
N HIS A 5 4.41 -31.78 -2.06
CA HIS A 5 4.13 -31.36 -3.43
C HIS A 5 5.38 -31.57 -4.31
N PHE A 6 5.32 -32.50 -5.24
CA PHE A 6 6.39 -32.73 -6.21
C PHE A 6 6.04 -32.04 -7.54
N ILE A 7 6.71 -30.94 -7.83
CA ILE A 7 6.71 -30.30 -9.15
C ILE A 7 8.14 -30.27 -9.68
N ARG A 8 8.34 -30.63 -10.95
CA ARG A 8 9.67 -30.55 -11.59
C ARG A 8 10.04 -29.08 -11.80
N ASN A 9 11.26 -28.67 -11.45
CA ASN A 9 11.71 -27.28 -11.60
C ASN A 9 11.42 -26.68 -12.97
N VAL A 10 11.69 -27.43 -14.05
CA VAL A 10 11.41 -26.99 -15.43
C VAL A 10 9.91 -26.70 -15.67
N VAL A 11 9.03 -27.46 -15.01
CA VAL A 11 7.57 -27.24 -15.13
C VAL A 11 7.18 -25.99 -14.35
N LEU A 12 7.69 -25.83 -13.15
CA LEU A 12 7.46 -24.64 -12.32
C LEU A 12 7.95 -23.37 -13.01
N GLU A 13 9.16 -23.38 -13.54
CA GLU A 13 9.73 -22.26 -14.30
C GLU A 13 8.84 -21.85 -15.47
N LYS A 14 8.38 -22.82 -16.28
CA LYS A 14 7.46 -22.56 -17.40
C LYS A 14 6.13 -21.98 -16.95
N MET A 15 5.58 -22.45 -15.82
CA MET A 15 4.33 -21.93 -15.28
C MET A 15 4.49 -20.50 -14.77
N VAL A 16 5.57 -20.22 -14.03
CA VAL A 16 5.87 -18.88 -13.52
C VAL A 16 6.14 -17.92 -14.68
N LEU A 17 6.93 -18.35 -15.68
CA LEU A 17 7.18 -17.56 -16.88
C LEU A 17 5.87 -17.17 -17.59
N LYS A 18 4.97 -18.14 -17.75
CA LYS A 18 3.65 -17.90 -18.34
C LYS A 18 2.86 -16.86 -17.54
N LEU A 19 2.77 -17.00 -16.22
CA LEU A 19 2.04 -16.06 -15.38
C LEU A 19 2.63 -14.65 -15.40
N ILE A 20 3.96 -14.52 -15.44
CA ILE A 20 4.62 -13.21 -15.56
C ILE A 20 4.27 -12.57 -16.92
N ARG A 21 4.28 -13.33 -18.01
CA ARG A 21 3.94 -12.82 -19.35
C ARG A 21 2.48 -12.37 -19.41
N GLU A 22 1.56 -13.22 -18.94
CA GLU A 22 0.13 -12.88 -18.88
C GLU A 22 -0.12 -11.62 -18.05
N ALA A 23 0.54 -11.47 -16.90
CA ALA A 23 0.48 -10.27 -16.09
C ALA A 23 1.07 -9.05 -16.81
N ALA A 24 2.19 -9.23 -17.51
CA ALA A 24 2.84 -8.16 -18.29
C ALA A 24 1.96 -7.68 -19.45
N GLU A 25 1.37 -8.61 -20.19
CA GLU A 25 0.43 -8.32 -21.29
C GLU A 25 -0.78 -7.57 -20.76
N TYR A 26 -1.42 -8.08 -19.71
CA TYR A 26 -2.57 -7.42 -19.07
C TYR A 26 -2.25 -6.00 -18.61
N ILE A 27 -1.12 -5.82 -17.89
CA ILE A 27 -0.73 -4.49 -17.38
C ILE A 27 -0.38 -3.56 -18.53
N THR A 28 0.29 -4.04 -19.57
CA THR A 28 0.68 -3.18 -20.70
C THR A 28 -0.53 -2.73 -21.50
N GLU A 29 -1.51 -3.60 -21.70
CA GLU A 29 -2.70 -3.30 -22.49
C GLU A 29 -3.76 -2.52 -21.68
N TYR A 30 -3.91 -2.86 -20.39
CA TYR A 30 -4.98 -2.34 -19.53
C TYR A 30 -4.45 -1.62 -18.27
N GLU A 31 -3.33 -0.91 -18.38
CA GLU A 31 -2.69 -0.24 -17.23
C GLU A 31 -3.64 0.64 -16.40
N PRO A 32 -4.53 1.48 -16.99
CA PRO A 32 -5.47 2.28 -16.20
C PRO A 32 -6.43 1.41 -15.38
N VAL A 33 -6.87 0.27 -15.92
CA VAL A 33 -7.73 -0.70 -15.21
C VAL A 33 -6.96 -1.35 -14.07
N PHE A 34 -5.74 -1.81 -14.34
CA PHE A 34 -4.88 -2.39 -13.32
C PHE A 34 -4.66 -1.41 -12.15
N LEU A 35 -4.25 -0.18 -12.43
CA LEU A 35 -4.01 0.84 -11.42
C LEU A 35 -5.28 1.17 -10.61
N TYR A 36 -6.43 1.21 -11.26
CA TYR A 36 -7.70 1.46 -10.62
C TYR A 36 -8.09 0.33 -9.65
N LEU A 37 -8.02 -0.93 -10.12
CA LEU A 37 -8.34 -2.10 -9.31
C LEU A 37 -7.34 -2.30 -8.17
N TYR A 38 -6.05 -2.14 -8.44
CA TYR A 38 -4.99 -2.15 -7.43
C TYR A 38 -5.24 -1.09 -6.35
N GLY A 39 -5.53 0.13 -6.75
CA GLY A 39 -5.87 1.20 -5.84
C GLY A 39 -7.10 0.91 -4.98
N LYS A 40 -8.17 0.33 -5.55
CA LYS A 40 -9.35 -0.12 -4.79
C LYS A 40 -8.96 -1.16 -3.73
N GLN A 41 -8.16 -2.16 -4.10
CA GLN A 41 -7.75 -3.26 -3.23
C GLN A 41 -6.87 -2.77 -2.07
N HIS A 42 -5.94 -1.87 -2.32
CA HIS A 42 -4.96 -1.37 -1.35
C HIS A 42 -5.43 -0.12 -0.60
N LYS A 43 -6.70 0.30 -0.75
CA LYS A 43 -7.25 1.55 -0.17
C LYS A 43 -6.39 2.79 -0.48
N LEU A 44 -5.57 2.74 -1.53
CA LEU A 44 -4.74 3.84 -2.02
C LEU A 44 -5.58 4.97 -2.64
N HIS A 45 -6.89 4.74 -2.74
CA HIS A 45 -7.83 5.70 -3.26
C HIS A 45 -8.07 6.81 -2.27
N LYS A 46 -7.22 7.80 -2.33
CA LYS A 46 -7.60 9.18 -2.11
C LYS A 46 -6.33 10.02 -2.05
N ALA A 47 -5.90 10.54 -3.18
CA ALA A 47 -5.03 11.72 -3.21
C ALA A 47 -5.57 12.80 -2.26
N ASN A 48 -6.90 12.89 -2.11
CA ASN A 48 -7.57 13.71 -1.09
C ASN A 48 -7.23 13.29 0.35
N ASN A 49 -7.11 11.98 0.65
CA ASN A 49 -6.75 11.53 2.00
C ASN A 49 -5.28 11.79 2.32
N PHE A 50 -4.39 11.65 1.33
CA PHE A 50 -2.97 11.94 1.52
C PHE A 50 -2.73 13.44 1.76
N LYS A 51 -3.39 14.29 0.98
CA LYS A 51 -3.35 15.74 1.18
C LYS A 51 -3.98 16.15 2.51
N ALA A 52 -5.13 15.57 2.84
CA ALA A 52 -5.79 15.82 4.13
C ALA A 52 -4.92 15.36 5.31
N ALA A 53 -4.31 14.16 5.23
CA ALA A 53 -3.40 13.66 6.25
C ALA A 53 -2.16 14.56 6.43
N LYS A 54 -1.57 15.06 5.33
CA LYS A 54 -0.47 16.04 5.41
C LYS A 54 -0.91 17.36 6.07
N GLN A 55 -2.09 17.85 5.73
CA GLN A 55 -2.62 19.08 6.34
C GLN A 55 -2.90 18.90 7.82
N GLU A 56 -3.47 17.76 8.21
CA GLU A 56 -3.73 17.41 9.60
C GLU A 56 -2.42 17.25 10.39
N LEU A 57 -1.42 16.59 9.82
CA LEU A 57 -0.08 16.48 10.40
C LEU A 57 0.51 17.85 10.70
N GLU A 58 0.51 18.76 9.73
CA GLU A 58 1.03 20.11 9.90
C GLU A 58 0.23 20.92 10.94
N LYS A 59 -1.10 20.76 10.94
CA LYS A 59 -1.96 21.40 11.94
C LYS A 59 -1.64 20.91 13.37
N ASN A 60 -1.48 19.59 13.53
CA ASN A 60 -1.18 18.98 14.82
C ASN A 60 0.21 19.43 15.33
N LYS A 61 1.23 19.43 14.46
CA LYS A 61 2.57 19.93 14.80
C LYS A 61 2.55 21.40 15.25
N LYS A 62 1.82 22.25 14.53
CA LYS A 62 1.66 23.66 14.91
C LYS A 62 0.93 23.83 16.25
N ARG A 63 -0.07 22.96 16.51
CA ARG A 63 -0.80 23.01 17.78
C ARG A 63 0.07 22.59 18.97
N ILE A 64 0.93 21.58 18.81
CA ILE A 64 1.90 21.15 19.83
C ILE A 64 2.80 22.33 20.21
N VAL A 65 3.40 23.02 19.23
CA VAL A 65 4.23 24.20 19.48
C VAL A 65 3.46 25.34 20.16
N ALA A 66 2.18 25.50 19.82
CA ALA A 66 1.34 26.50 20.48
C ALA A 66 1.04 26.14 21.94
N LEU A 67 0.86 24.85 22.25
CA LEU A 67 0.67 24.36 23.61
C LEU A 67 1.91 24.57 24.47
N ASP A 68 3.12 24.33 23.93
CA ASP A 68 4.38 24.63 24.63
C ASP A 68 4.42 26.10 25.09
N LYS A 69 4.13 27.02 24.17
CA LYS A 69 4.09 28.45 24.48
C LYS A 69 3.01 28.83 25.52
N LEU A 70 1.87 28.14 25.49
CA LEU A 70 0.80 28.37 26.47
C LEU A 70 1.21 27.89 27.87
N ILE A 71 1.91 26.75 27.95
CA ILE A 71 2.45 26.21 29.20
C ILE A 71 3.52 27.15 29.75
N GLU A 72 4.46 27.63 28.92
CA GLU A 72 5.47 28.60 29.30
C GLU A 72 4.84 29.91 29.84
N ALA A 73 3.87 30.47 29.11
CA ALA A 73 3.18 31.69 29.53
C ALA A 73 2.36 31.51 30.82
N ALA A 74 1.76 30.31 31.00
CA ALA A 74 1.05 29.99 32.25
C ALA A 74 2.01 29.91 33.42
N PHE A 75 3.19 29.30 33.23
CA PHE A 75 4.25 29.21 34.22
C PHE A 75 4.76 30.58 34.64
N GLU A 76 5.08 31.45 33.69
CA GLU A 76 5.53 32.82 33.99
C GLU A 76 4.50 33.61 34.84
N LYS A 77 3.20 33.51 34.47
CA LYS A 77 2.12 34.19 35.21
C LYS A 77 1.92 33.62 36.61
N ASN A 78 2.12 32.31 36.77
CA ASN A 78 2.04 31.68 38.10
C ASN A 78 3.20 32.16 38.99
N VAL A 79 4.44 32.15 38.47
CA VAL A 79 5.63 32.64 39.20
C VAL A 79 5.47 34.11 39.61
N LEU A 80 4.86 34.95 38.77
CA LEU A 80 4.58 36.34 39.05
C LEU A 80 3.38 36.55 40.00
N GLY A 81 2.73 35.47 40.45
CA GLY A 81 1.57 35.53 41.34
C GLY A 81 0.28 36.04 40.69
N THR A 82 0.26 36.23 39.37
CA THR A 82 -0.91 36.70 38.62
C THR A 82 -1.85 35.55 38.21
N LEU A 83 -1.39 34.33 38.31
CA LEU A 83 -2.16 33.09 38.08
C LEU A 83 -2.10 32.24 39.35
N ARG A 84 -3.27 31.86 39.89
CA ARG A 84 -3.35 31.03 41.11
C ARG A 84 -2.89 29.61 40.81
N ASP A 85 -2.30 28.94 41.78
CA ASP A 85 -1.73 27.60 41.67
C ASP A 85 -2.77 26.56 41.23
N ASP A 86 -3.96 26.56 41.81
CA ASP A 86 -5.03 25.65 41.46
C ASP A 86 -5.49 25.75 39.98
N LEU A 87 -5.48 26.98 39.46
CA LEU A 87 -5.80 27.23 38.04
C LEU A 87 -4.64 26.85 37.13
N PHE A 88 -3.42 27.16 37.55
CA PHE A 88 -2.20 26.78 36.84
C PHE A 88 -2.11 25.25 36.65
N GLU A 89 -2.24 24.48 37.74
CA GLU A 89 -2.19 23.03 37.71
C GLU A 89 -3.27 22.42 36.76
N ARG A 90 -4.50 22.93 36.86
CA ARG A 90 -5.59 22.46 35.99
C ARG A 90 -5.37 22.79 34.52
N MET A 91 -4.89 23.98 34.21
CA MET A 91 -4.61 24.41 32.82
C MET A 91 -3.46 23.63 32.24
N THR A 92 -2.35 23.48 32.96
CA THR A 92 -1.18 22.74 32.47
C THR A 92 -1.48 21.27 32.30
N ALA A 93 -2.22 20.65 33.23
CA ALA A 93 -2.65 19.24 33.07
C ALA A 93 -3.50 19.02 31.81
N ASN A 94 -4.40 19.95 31.48
CA ASN A 94 -5.19 19.88 30.26
C ASN A 94 -4.34 20.05 28.99
N TYR A 95 -3.41 21.02 28.99
CA TYR A 95 -2.50 21.26 27.87
C TYR A 95 -1.55 20.08 27.64
N GLU A 96 -1.00 19.51 28.69
CA GLU A 96 -0.14 18.32 28.61
C GLU A 96 -0.91 17.08 28.13
N LYS A 97 -2.17 16.94 28.54
CA LYS A 97 -3.02 15.86 28.03
C LYS A 97 -3.26 15.99 26.52
N GLU A 98 -3.69 17.18 26.08
CA GLU A 98 -3.89 17.48 24.66
C GLU A 98 -2.58 17.26 23.88
N GLN A 99 -1.46 17.70 24.41
CA GLN A 99 -0.15 17.54 23.77
C GLN A 99 0.23 16.05 23.57
N ARG A 100 0.04 15.21 24.60
CA ARG A 100 0.28 13.76 24.49
C ARG A 100 -0.59 13.10 23.41
N GLU A 101 -1.88 13.46 23.36
CA GLU A 101 -2.81 12.94 22.35
C GLU A 101 -2.38 13.37 20.92
N LEU A 102 -1.96 14.64 20.77
CA LEU A 102 -1.47 15.15 19.49
C LEU A 102 -0.14 14.52 19.06
N ILE A 103 0.79 14.28 19.98
CA ILE A 103 2.07 13.61 19.68
C ILE A 103 1.82 12.18 19.16
N GLN A 104 0.91 11.45 19.78
CA GLN A 104 0.53 10.13 19.31
C GLN A 104 -0.12 10.19 17.92
N ALA A 105 -1.04 11.12 17.70
CA ALA A 105 -1.69 11.31 16.40
C ALA A 105 -0.68 11.69 15.30
N VAL A 106 0.32 12.53 15.62
CA VAL A 106 1.42 12.87 14.69
C VAL A 106 2.20 11.63 14.30
N ALA A 107 2.61 10.80 15.27
CA ALA A 107 3.36 9.57 14.98
C ALA A 107 2.57 8.60 14.09
N GLU A 108 1.27 8.42 14.35
CA GLU A 108 0.39 7.57 13.54
C GLU A 108 0.23 8.11 12.11
N LEU A 109 0.08 9.44 11.94
CA LEU A 109 -0.03 10.08 10.64
C LEU A 109 1.27 9.98 9.84
N GLU A 110 2.42 10.20 10.48
CA GLU A 110 3.75 10.05 9.86
C GLU A 110 3.97 8.63 9.37
N GLN A 111 3.63 7.63 10.17
CA GLN A 111 3.76 6.23 9.76
C GLN A 111 2.83 5.89 8.59
N LYS A 112 1.58 6.36 8.62
CA LYS A 112 0.64 6.16 7.49
C LYS A 112 1.13 6.80 6.20
N LEU A 113 1.68 8.00 6.28
CA LEU A 113 2.22 8.71 5.11
C LEU A 113 3.47 8.02 4.57
N ALA A 114 4.38 7.58 5.43
CA ALA A 114 5.59 6.86 5.04
C ALA A 114 5.26 5.52 4.37
N ASN A 115 4.31 4.76 4.91
CA ASN A 115 3.86 3.50 4.31
C ASN A 115 3.24 3.73 2.92
N ALA A 116 2.38 4.74 2.78
CA ALA A 116 1.76 5.06 1.49
C ALA A 116 2.78 5.54 0.44
N GLU A 117 3.84 6.23 0.86
CA GLU A 117 4.92 6.65 -0.03
C GLU A 117 5.76 5.44 -0.48
N GLN A 118 6.07 4.52 0.44
CA GLN A 118 6.77 3.27 0.12
C GLN A 118 5.98 2.41 -0.86
N ASP A 119 4.67 2.23 -0.63
CA ASP A 119 3.78 1.49 -1.53
C ASP A 119 3.81 2.07 -2.96
N ASN A 120 3.84 3.39 -3.09
CA ASN A 120 3.95 4.05 -4.40
C ASN A 120 5.30 3.82 -5.08
N ILE A 121 6.39 3.83 -4.31
CA ILE A 121 7.74 3.55 -4.83
C ILE A 121 7.79 2.11 -5.34
N ASP A 122 7.31 1.16 -4.56
CA ASP A 122 7.31 -0.26 -4.89
C ASP A 122 6.46 -0.55 -6.13
N LEU A 123 5.28 0.06 -6.25
CA LEU A 123 4.43 -0.03 -7.44
C LEU A 123 5.13 0.50 -8.69
N ARG A 124 5.77 1.67 -8.61
CA ARG A 124 6.51 2.25 -9.75
C ARG A 124 7.69 1.37 -10.16
N ALA A 125 8.44 0.84 -9.20
CA ALA A 125 9.54 -0.07 -9.45
C ALA A 125 9.04 -1.35 -10.14
N PHE A 126 7.95 -1.95 -9.63
CA PHE A 126 7.30 -3.10 -10.24
C PHE A 126 6.86 -2.82 -11.69
N LEU A 127 6.13 -1.72 -11.94
CA LEU A 127 5.66 -1.35 -13.28
C LEU A 127 6.81 -1.17 -14.26
N SER A 128 7.92 -0.59 -13.82
CA SER A 128 9.11 -0.39 -14.67
C SER A 128 9.75 -1.69 -15.16
N ILE A 129 9.59 -2.77 -14.39
CA ILE A 129 10.14 -4.09 -14.71
C ILE A 129 9.12 -4.89 -15.51
N ILE A 130 7.87 -4.99 -15.03
CA ILE A 130 6.86 -5.88 -15.61
C ILE A 130 6.53 -5.51 -17.07
N ARG A 131 6.50 -4.21 -17.41
CA ARG A 131 6.28 -3.74 -18.79
C ARG A 131 7.30 -4.27 -19.81
N LYS A 132 8.47 -4.70 -19.35
CA LYS A 132 9.53 -5.27 -20.18
C LYS A 132 9.43 -6.79 -20.32
N CYS A 133 8.47 -7.41 -19.65
CA CYS A 133 8.35 -8.86 -19.56
C CYS A 133 7.34 -9.46 -20.54
N THR A 134 6.73 -8.69 -21.45
CA THR A 134 5.78 -9.21 -22.46
C THR A 134 6.40 -10.28 -23.35
N ASP A 135 7.62 -10.07 -23.82
CA ASP A 135 8.38 -10.98 -24.68
C ASP A 135 9.44 -11.81 -23.94
N LEU A 136 9.25 -11.99 -22.63
CA LEU A 136 10.21 -12.71 -21.79
C LEU A 136 10.35 -14.16 -22.25
N LYS A 137 11.57 -14.59 -22.63
CA LYS A 137 11.83 -15.94 -23.15
C LYS A 137 12.20 -16.92 -22.05
N GLU A 138 12.89 -16.47 -21.04
CA GLU A 138 13.39 -17.28 -19.92
C GLU A 138 13.38 -16.50 -18.60
N LEU A 139 13.32 -17.22 -17.49
CA LEU A 139 13.44 -16.66 -16.16
C LEU A 139 14.91 -16.59 -15.75
N THR A 140 15.40 -15.38 -15.47
CA THR A 140 16.70 -15.23 -14.83
C THR A 140 16.53 -15.09 -13.32
N PRO A 141 17.48 -15.59 -12.50
CA PRO A 141 17.41 -15.43 -11.04
C PRO A 141 17.28 -13.98 -10.61
N GLU A 142 17.95 -13.07 -11.33
CA GLU A 142 17.86 -11.64 -11.06
C GLU A 142 16.43 -11.10 -11.24
N LEU A 143 15.78 -11.48 -12.33
CA LEU A 143 14.41 -11.07 -12.62
C LEU A 143 13.44 -11.62 -11.58
N VAL A 144 13.57 -12.89 -11.21
CA VAL A 144 12.75 -13.53 -10.17
C VAL A 144 12.89 -12.80 -8.86
N ASN A 145 14.12 -12.53 -8.42
CA ASN A 145 14.40 -11.81 -7.17
C ASN A 145 13.89 -10.37 -7.15
N ARG A 146 13.75 -9.74 -8.31
CA ARG A 146 13.24 -8.37 -8.43
C ARG A 146 11.73 -8.28 -8.57
N LEU A 147 11.07 -9.36 -9.01
CA LEU A 147 9.63 -9.37 -9.26
C LEU A 147 8.83 -10.16 -8.23
N ILE A 148 9.40 -11.23 -7.68
CA ILE A 148 8.66 -12.25 -6.93
C ILE A 148 9.11 -12.27 -5.47
N THR A 149 8.14 -12.15 -4.57
CA THR A 149 8.36 -12.33 -3.12
C THR A 149 8.18 -13.79 -2.74
N LYS A 150 7.17 -14.47 -3.32
CA LYS A 150 6.74 -15.80 -2.91
C LYS A 150 5.98 -16.49 -4.03
N ILE A 151 6.14 -17.81 -4.14
CA ILE A 151 5.32 -18.68 -4.98
C ILE A 151 4.63 -19.70 -4.08
N GLU A 152 3.31 -19.74 -4.11
CA GLU A 152 2.52 -20.77 -3.43
C GLU A 152 2.15 -21.85 -4.44
N ILE A 153 2.37 -23.10 -4.05
CA ILE A 153 2.04 -24.28 -4.84
C ILE A 153 0.93 -25.03 -4.10
N PHE A 154 -0.17 -25.28 -4.76
CA PHE A 154 -1.35 -25.93 -4.17
C PHE A 154 -1.41 -27.42 -4.57
N ASP A 155 -2.28 -28.16 -3.89
CA ASP A 155 -2.53 -29.56 -4.21
C ASP A 155 -2.99 -29.72 -5.67
N SER A 156 -2.50 -30.79 -6.31
CA SER A 156 -2.88 -31.08 -7.69
C SER A 156 -4.36 -31.45 -7.78
N THR A 157 -5.07 -30.80 -8.67
CA THR A 157 -6.44 -31.13 -9.04
C THR A 157 -6.46 -31.85 -10.40
N LYS A 158 -7.49 -32.66 -10.67
CA LYS A 158 -7.74 -33.23 -12.00
C LYS A 158 -8.85 -32.44 -12.65
N ASP A 159 -8.67 -32.09 -13.93
CA ASP A 159 -9.75 -31.56 -14.76
C ASP A 159 -10.74 -32.65 -15.18
N GLU A 160 -11.80 -32.26 -15.90
CA GLU A 160 -12.84 -33.15 -16.40
C GLU A 160 -12.28 -34.26 -17.33
N ASN A 161 -11.12 -34.07 -17.93
CA ASN A 161 -10.42 -35.02 -18.80
C ASN A 161 -9.38 -35.87 -18.03
N GLY A 162 -9.32 -35.75 -16.67
CA GLY A 162 -8.41 -36.49 -15.83
C GLY A 162 -6.96 -36.00 -15.85
N LYS A 163 -6.69 -34.87 -16.52
CA LYS A 163 -5.35 -34.26 -16.57
C LYS A 163 -5.05 -33.52 -15.25
N LYS A 164 -3.89 -33.84 -14.67
CA LYS A 164 -3.45 -33.19 -13.44
C LYS A 164 -3.03 -31.74 -13.68
N HIS A 165 -3.60 -30.83 -12.91
CA HIS A 165 -3.19 -29.44 -12.81
C HIS A 165 -2.69 -29.16 -11.41
N VAL A 166 -1.56 -28.45 -11.30
CA VAL A 166 -1.02 -27.95 -10.04
C VAL A 166 -1.23 -26.43 -10.04
N PRO A 167 -2.21 -25.93 -9.29
CA PRO A 167 -2.39 -24.49 -9.19
C PRO A 167 -1.19 -23.85 -8.50
N ILE A 168 -0.72 -22.73 -9.03
CA ILE A 168 0.32 -21.90 -8.40
C ILE A 168 -0.18 -20.48 -8.27
N LYS A 169 0.30 -19.78 -7.25
CA LYS A 169 0.03 -18.36 -7.03
C LYS A 169 1.35 -17.61 -6.87
N VAL A 170 1.55 -16.62 -7.70
CA VAL A 170 2.76 -15.77 -7.67
C VAL A 170 2.44 -14.47 -6.95
N HIS A 171 3.24 -14.16 -5.92
CA HIS A 171 3.19 -12.91 -5.18
C HIS A 171 4.28 -11.98 -5.70
N PHE A 172 3.89 -10.89 -6.31
CA PHE A 172 4.81 -9.87 -6.83
C PHE A 172 5.22 -8.88 -5.74
N ILE A 173 6.46 -8.42 -5.79
CA ILE A 173 7.00 -7.43 -4.86
C ILE A 173 6.21 -6.12 -5.00
N GLY A 174 5.77 -5.56 -3.89
CA GLY A 174 5.04 -4.30 -3.83
C GLY A 174 3.60 -4.32 -4.38
N VAL A 175 3.17 -5.45 -4.98
CA VAL A 175 1.85 -5.55 -5.62
C VAL A 175 1.01 -6.70 -5.08
N GLY A 176 1.65 -7.76 -4.59
CA GLY A 176 0.97 -8.97 -4.16
C GLY A 176 0.53 -9.86 -5.35
N VAL A 177 -0.65 -10.46 -5.25
CA VAL A 177 -1.17 -11.35 -6.30
C VAL A 177 -1.95 -10.55 -7.34
N ILE A 178 -1.58 -10.73 -8.61
CA ILE A 178 -2.31 -10.12 -9.72
C ILE A 178 -3.37 -11.11 -10.19
N VAL A 179 -4.62 -10.67 -10.13
CA VAL A 179 -5.76 -11.38 -10.72
C VAL A 179 -6.13 -10.64 -12.00
N ILE A 180 -5.99 -11.33 -13.13
CA ILE A 180 -6.37 -10.78 -14.42
C ILE A 180 -7.91 -10.85 -14.52
N PRO A 181 -8.60 -9.69 -14.61
CA PRO A 181 -10.05 -9.67 -14.69
C PRO A 181 -10.54 -10.18 -16.04
N ASP A 182 -11.77 -10.66 -16.09
CA ASP A 182 -12.42 -11.00 -17.36
C ASP A 182 -12.76 -9.75 -18.19
N GLY A 183 -13.06 -9.93 -19.46
CA GLY A 183 -13.35 -8.83 -20.39
C GLY A 183 -14.53 -7.98 -19.95
N LYS A 184 -15.53 -8.55 -19.27
CA LYS A 184 -16.69 -7.82 -18.73
C LYS A 184 -16.26 -6.87 -17.62
N THR A 185 -15.48 -7.37 -16.66
CA THR A 185 -14.94 -6.57 -15.55
C THR A 185 -14.02 -5.45 -16.06
N ILE A 186 -13.23 -5.71 -17.12
CA ILE A 186 -12.40 -4.69 -17.76
C ILE A 186 -13.27 -3.55 -18.29
N LEU A 187 -14.32 -3.88 -19.05
CA LEU A 187 -15.23 -2.87 -19.63
C LEU A 187 -15.95 -2.07 -18.56
N GLU A 188 -16.51 -2.74 -17.55
CA GLU A 188 -17.19 -2.09 -16.42
C GLU A 188 -16.24 -1.14 -15.68
N THR A 189 -14.99 -1.57 -15.49
CA THR A 189 -13.96 -0.74 -14.83
C THR A 189 -13.60 0.48 -15.67
N TYR A 190 -13.50 0.36 -16.99
CA TYR A 190 -13.29 1.53 -17.86
C TYR A 190 -14.43 2.54 -17.76
N GLU A 191 -15.67 2.07 -17.70
CA GLU A 191 -16.82 2.97 -17.49
C GLU A 191 -16.78 3.67 -16.13
N GLU A 192 -16.35 2.97 -15.06
CA GLU A 192 -16.17 3.57 -13.75
C GLU A 192 -15.07 4.65 -13.77
N ILE A 193 -13.92 4.35 -14.39
CA ILE A 193 -12.81 5.31 -14.55
C ILE A 193 -13.27 6.55 -15.31
N ARG A 194 -14.08 6.36 -16.37
CA ARG A 194 -14.60 7.46 -17.17
C ARG A 194 -15.58 8.36 -16.40
N LYS A 195 -16.42 7.76 -15.55
CA LYS A 195 -17.37 8.50 -14.69
C LYS A 195 -16.67 9.21 -13.52
N ASN A 196 -15.66 8.58 -12.97
CA ASN A 196 -14.89 9.06 -11.82
C ASN A 196 -13.39 8.92 -12.11
N PRO A 197 -12.80 9.79 -12.93
CA PRO A 197 -11.39 9.70 -13.26
C PRO A 197 -10.55 9.79 -11.97
N PRO A 198 -9.58 8.87 -11.76
CA PRO A 198 -8.67 8.98 -10.64
C PRO A 198 -7.96 10.33 -10.76
N LYS A 199 -8.04 11.13 -9.70
CA LYS A 199 -7.30 12.40 -9.65
C LYS A 199 -5.82 12.04 -9.60
N VAL A 200 -5.16 12.13 -10.74
CA VAL A 200 -3.71 12.00 -10.87
C VAL A 200 -3.09 13.11 -10.03
N ALA A 201 -2.31 12.72 -9.02
CA ALA A 201 -1.48 13.64 -8.23
C ALA A 201 -0.12 13.76 -8.89
#